data_ce32ba106423018dd7185e70f51684ad
#
_entry.id   ce32ba106423018dd7185e70f51684ad
#
_cell.length_a   1.000
_cell.length_b   1.000
_cell.length_c   1.000
_cell.angle_alpha   90.00
_cell.angle_beta   90.00
_cell.angle_gamma   90.00
#
_symmetry.space_group_name_H-M   'P 1'
#
loop_
_entity.id
_entity.type
_entity.pdbx_description
1 polymer ?
#
loop_
_entity_poly.entity_id
_entity_poly.type
_entity_poly.pdbx_seq_one_letter_code
_entity_poly.pdbx_strand_id
1 'polypeptide(L)'
;VTNPTSNYNFQMPTATDLVTDLPADFEVFGQAVDTRLKALQPGTTLGDLAYSSATANTNTRLPIGSNGQFLTITAGVPAWTTTPAGGKVLQVVYASTTTSTNIATTSLTSTTLTASITPSSASSKVLIIANNNIYNDTAGRGAAAAITTGATTLIHQTDGNNGGTFNLSDSRGSATIPIQYLHSPATTSSITYTIKATSIGGANVTFQNGNSPSNILLFEIGA
;
A
#
# COMPACT_ATOMS: atom_id res chain seq x y z
N VAL A 1 30.65 -26.55 47.19
CA VAL A 1 30.37 -26.40 45.74
C VAL A 1 29.53 -27.61 45.36
N THR A 2 28.40 -27.36 44.72
CA THR A 2 27.55 -28.43 44.19
C THR A 2 28.20 -28.99 42.92
N ASN A 3 28.37 -30.33 42.83
CA ASN A 3 28.83 -31.01 41.65
C ASN A 3 27.73 -31.99 41.19
N PRO A 4 27.21 -31.86 40.01
CA PRO A 4 27.50 -30.89 38.94
C PRO A 4 26.99 -29.47 39.25
N THR A 5 27.37 -28.48 38.41
CA THR A 5 26.89 -27.10 38.54
C THR A 5 25.38 -27.01 38.31
N SER A 6 24.68 -26.17 39.10
CA SER A 6 23.19 -26.16 39.14
C SER A 6 22.50 -25.69 37.86
N ASN A 7 23.10 -24.80 37.08
CA ASN A 7 22.44 -24.23 35.89
C ASN A 7 22.66 -25.05 34.62
N TYR A 8 23.88 -25.46 34.36
CA TYR A 8 24.26 -26.14 33.12
C TYR A 8 24.73 -27.58 33.30
N ASN A 9 24.70 -28.04 34.55
CA ASN A 9 25.06 -29.43 34.91
C ASN A 9 26.50 -29.82 34.51
N PHE A 10 27.43 -28.85 34.57
CA PHE A 10 28.83 -29.14 34.28
C PHE A 10 29.45 -29.97 35.40
N GLN A 11 30.10 -31.07 35.03
CA GLN A 11 30.89 -31.89 35.95
C GLN A 11 32.18 -31.15 36.26
N MET A 12 32.52 -31.07 37.54
CA MET A 12 33.72 -30.42 38.04
C MET A 12 34.60 -31.47 38.72
N PRO A 13 35.95 -31.37 38.62
CA PRO A 13 36.84 -32.18 39.42
C PRO A 13 36.49 -32.13 40.90
N THR A 14 36.61 -33.23 41.58
CA THR A 14 36.36 -33.36 43.03
C THR A 14 37.64 -33.49 43.84
N ALA A 15 37.57 -33.27 45.14
CA ALA A 15 38.74 -33.40 46.03
C ALA A 15 39.26 -34.85 46.18
N THR A 16 38.52 -35.83 45.70
CA THR A 16 38.88 -37.25 45.73
C THR A 16 39.47 -37.75 44.42
N ASP A 17 39.46 -36.90 43.36
CA ASP A 17 40.00 -37.27 42.05
C ASP A 17 41.56 -37.35 42.17
N LEU A 18 42.13 -38.27 41.47
CA LEU A 18 43.58 -38.37 41.39
C LEU A 18 44.15 -37.28 40.51
N VAL A 19 45.34 -36.80 40.85
CA VAL A 19 46.02 -35.75 40.04
C VAL A 19 46.27 -36.22 38.61
N THR A 20 46.42 -37.53 38.38
CA THR A 20 46.53 -38.12 37.03
C THR A 20 45.27 -38.06 36.21
N ASP A 21 44.10 -37.89 36.81
CA ASP A 21 42.80 -37.86 36.13
C ASP A 21 42.37 -36.41 35.78
N LEU A 22 42.96 -35.40 36.44
CA LEU A 22 42.63 -33.97 36.22
C LEU A 22 42.67 -33.54 34.76
N PRO A 23 43.62 -33.95 33.91
CA PRO A 23 43.60 -33.53 32.50
C PRO A 23 42.34 -34.01 31.75
N ALA A 24 41.88 -35.23 32.00
CA ALA A 24 40.67 -35.77 31.41
C ALA A 24 39.41 -35.06 31.93
N ASP A 25 39.37 -34.77 33.24
CA ASP A 25 38.24 -34.05 33.84
C ASP A 25 38.12 -32.62 33.32
N PHE A 26 39.23 -31.91 33.13
CA PHE A 26 39.24 -30.57 32.50
C PHE A 26 38.86 -30.62 31.03
N GLU A 27 39.22 -31.66 30.30
CA GLU A 27 38.79 -31.84 28.91
C GLU A 27 37.26 -32.01 28.84
N VAL A 28 36.67 -32.86 29.65
CA VAL A 28 35.21 -33.08 29.73
C VAL A 28 34.51 -31.80 30.10
N PHE A 29 34.99 -31.03 31.07
CA PHE A 29 34.46 -29.75 31.45
C PHE A 29 34.55 -28.73 30.29
N GLY A 30 35.73 -28.62 29.64
CA GLY A 30 35.94 -27.71 28.51
C GLY A 30 35.03 -28.02 27.34
N GLN A 31 34.86 -29.26 26.95
CA GLN A 31 33.94 -29.69 25.89
C GLN A 31 32.49 -29.39 26.25
N ALA A 32 32.10 -29.58 27.52
CA ALA A 32 30.75 -29.23 27.97
C ALA A 32 30.48 -27.73 27.90
N VAL A 33 31.45 -26.88 28.28
CA VAL A 33 31.36 -25.42 28.16
C VAL A 33 31.27 -24.99 26.70
N ASP A 34 32.15 -25.49 25.83
CA ASP A 34 32.14 -25.17 24.39
C ASP A 34 30.78 -25.50 23.75
N THR A 35 30.27 -26.70 24.01
CA THR A 35 28.95 -27.14 23.52
C THR A 35 27.82 -26.20 23.97
N ARG A 36 27.84 -25.74 25.21
CA ARG A 36 26.81 -24.82 25.73
C ARG A 36 26.94 -23.43 25.17
N LEU A 37 28.14 -22.89 25.03
CA LEU A 37 28.39 -21.59 24.40
C LEU A 37 27.90 -21.58 22.95
N LYS A 38 28.19 -22.65 22.21
CA LYS A 38 27.72 -22.83 20.85
C LYS A 38 26.18 -22.89 20.78
N ALA A 39 25.52 -23.55 21.73
CA ALA A 39 24.05 -23.59 21.80
C ALA A 39 23.41 -22.24 22.13
N LEU A 40 24.11 -21.34 22.83
CA LEU A 40 23.66 -20.00 23.13
C LEU A 40 23.91 -19.00 21.98
N GLN A 41 24.91 -19.25 21.15
CA GLN A 41 25.26 -18.43 19.98
C GLN A 41 25.22 -19.25 18.68
N PRO A 42 24.02 -19.63 18.20
CA PRO A 42 23.88 -20.49 17.03
C PRO A 42 24.14 -19.78 15.70
N GLY A 43 24.37 -18.47 15.69
CA GLY A 43 24.62 -17.68 14.48
C GLY A 43 25.90 -18.13 13.75
N THR A 44 25.85 -18.26 12.43
CA THR A 44 26.99 -18.71 11.59
C THR A 44 27.28 -17.74 10.45
N THR A 45 26.42 -16.75 10.21
CA THR A 45 26.52 -15.81 9.11
C THR A 45 26.27 -14.38 9.64
N LEU A 46 26.93 -13.40 9.04
CA LEU A 46 26.70 -11.99 9.37
C LEU A 46 25.21 -11.64 9.23
N GLY A 47 24.65 -11.05 10.30
CA GLY A 47 23.24 -10.65 10.33
C GLY A 47 22.27 -11.72 10.84
N ASP A 48 22.76 -12.92 11.20
CA ASP A 48 21.93 -13.91 11.88
C ASP A 48 21.47 -13.40 13.25
N LEU A 49 20.27 -13.79 13.65
CA LEU A 49 19.73 -13.54 14.98
C LEU A 49 19.64 -14.85 15.78
N ALA A 50 19.76 -14.74 17.09
CA ALA A 50 19.48 -15.84 17.99
C ALA A 50 18.24 -15.51 18.82
N TYR A 51 17.37 -16.49 19.01
CA TYR A 51 16.20 -16.36 19.89
C TYR A 51 16.06 -17.61 20.76
N SER A 52 15.39 -17.48 21.90
CA SER A 52 15.21 -18.60 22.83
C SER A 52 14.42 -19.73 22.17
N SER A 53 14.95 -20.93 22.23
CA SER A 53 14.25 -22.14 21.75
C SER A 53 13.24 -22.66 22.80
N ALA A 54 12.44 -23.63 22.40
CA ALA A 54 11.58 -24.37 23.33
C ALA A 54 12.40 -25.22 24.35
N THR A 55 13.66 -25.52 24.03
CA THR A 55 14.57 -26.22 24.93
C THR A 55 15.27 -25.23 25.85
N ALA A 56 15.18 -25.43 27.14
CA ALA A 56 15.83 -24.57 28.13
C ALA A 56 17.36 -24.46 27.88
N ASN A 57 17.90 -23.27 28.10
CA ASN A 57 19.31 -22.94 27.96
C ASN A 57 19.89 -23.18 26.54
N THR A 58 19.05 -23.08 25.52
CA THR A 58 19.47 -23.13 24.11
C THR A 58 18.79 -22.03 23.31
N ASN A 59 19.46 -21.54 22.28
CA ASN A 59 18.91 -20.61 21.33
C ASN A 59 18.77 -21.25 19.94
N THR A 60 17.78 -20.78 19.20
CA THR A 60 17.59 -21.14 17.81
C THR A 60 18.15 -20.03 16.93
N ARG A 61 18.81 -20.42 15.84
CA ARG A 61 19.28 -19.48 14.81
C ARG A 61 18.11 -19.04 13.94
N LEU A 62 17.95 -17.75 13.77
CA LEU A 62 17.18 -17.15 12.69
C LEU A 62 18.18 -16.62 11.64
N PRO A 63 18.31 -17.25 10.48
CA PRO A 63 19.17 -16.75 9.42
C PRO A 63 18.80 -15.34 9.02
N ILE A 64 19.77 -14.56 8.51
CA ILE A 64 19.47 -13.23 7.98
C ILE A 64 18.37 -13.30 6.92
N GLY A 65 17.42 -12.34 6.98
CA GLY A 65 16.36 -12.22 6.00
C GLY A 65 16.85 -11.64 4.68
N SER A 66 15.98 -11.63 3.69
CA SER A 66 16.22 -10.98 2.40
C SER A 66 15.86 -9.50 2.45
N ASN A 67 16.41 -8.71 1.51
CA ASN A 67 16.08 -7.29 1.39
C ASN A 67 14.56 -7.08 1.26
N GLY A 68 14.01 -6.12 2.01
CA GLY A 68 12.59 -5.81 2.02
C GLY A 68 11.75 -6.66 2.96
N GLN A 69 12.35 -7.63 3.64
CA GLN A 69 11.68 -8.36 4.74
C GLN A 69 11.83 -7.59 6.06
N PHE A 70 10.89 -7.80 6.94
CA PHE A 70 10.90 -7.29 8.31
C PHE A 70 10.64 -8.41 9.31
N LEU A 71 11.16 -8.24 10.52
CA LEU A 71 11.00 -9.20 11.59
C LEU A 71 9.60 -9.14 12.16
N THR A 72 8.93 -10.28 12.20
CA THR A 72 7.57 -10.43 12.76
C THR A 72 7.53 -11.63 13.70
N ILE A 73 6.38 -11.84 14.33
CA ILE A 73 6.09 -13.05 15.08
C ILE A 73 5.13 -13.91 14.25
N THR A 74 5.54 -15.11 13.92
CA THR A 74 4.73 -16.11 13.21
C THR A 74 4.68 -17.37 14.03
N ALA A 75 3.50 -17.86 14.35
CA ALA A 75 3.29 -19.03 15.21
C ALA A 75 4.04 -18.95 16.55
N GLY A 76 4.14 -17.76 17.13
CA GLY A 76 4.77 -17.54 18.43
C GLY A 76 6.29 -17.38 18.42
N VAL A 77 6.95 -17.41 17.27
CA VAL A 77 8.41 -17.25 17.14
C VAL A 77 8.78 -16.14 16.16
N PRO A 78 9.96 -15.51 16.31
CA PRO A 78 10.48 -14.56 15.34
C PRO A 78 10.63 -15.17 13.96
N ALA A 79 10.19 -14.46 12.92
CA ALA A 79 10.29 -14.87 11.54
C ALA A 79 10.43 -13.67 10.61
N TRP A 80 11.10 -13.81 9.46
CA TRP A 80 11.16 -12.81 8.43
C TRP A 80 9.95 -12.95 7.52
N THR A 81 9.22 -11.83 7.32
CA THR A 81 8.09 -11.77 6.41
C THR A 81 8.22 -10.60 5.45
N THR A 82 7.65 -10.73 4.28
CA THR A 82 7.46 -9.61 3.36
C THR A 82 6.19 -8.85 3.75
N THR A 83 6.17 -7.55 3.51
CA THR A 83 4.92 -6.79 3.64
C THR A 83 3.88 -7.41 2.68
N PRO A 84 2.62 -7.55 3.12
CA PRO A 84 1.54 -7.87 2.18
C PRO A 84 1.59 -6.89 1.01
N ALA A 85 1.53 -7.40 -0.21
CA ALA A 85 1.65 -6.57 -1.41
C ALA A 85 0.41 -5.69 -1.63
N GLY A 86 -0.77 -6.11 -1.13
CA GLY A 86 -2.04 -5.47 -1.42
C GLY A 86 -2.36 -4.25 -0.55
N GLY A 87 -3.06 -3.30 -1.14
CA GLY A 87 -3.72 -2.20 -0.41
C GLY A 87 -2.84 -1.00 -0.04
N LYS A 88 -1.54 -0.98 -0.39
CA LYS A 88 -0.67 0.17 -0.14
C LYS A 88 -0.89 1.25 -1.19
N VAL A 89 -0.97 2.50 -0.76
CA VAL A 89 -0.84 3.64 -1.66
C VAL A 89 0.64 3.81 -1.99
N LEU A 90 1.01 3.60 -3.25
CA LEU A 90 2.39 3.65 -3.73
C LEU A 90 2.79 5.04 -4.22
N GLN A 91 1.84 5.76 -4.87
CA GLN A 91 2.01 7.14 -5.28
C GLN A 91 0.67 7.86 -5.32
N VAL A 92 0.71 9.18 -5.23
CA VAL A 92 -0.45 10.08 -5.36
C VAL A 92 -0.12 11.16 -6.37
N VAL A 93 -1.02 11.36 -7.33
CA VAL A 93 -0.93 12.46 -8.30
C VAL A 93 -2.13 13.36 -8.10
N TYR A 94 -1.90 14.66 -8.05
CA TYR A 94 -2.93 15.69 -7.96
C TYR A 94 -2.84 16.64 -9.17
N ALA A 95 -3.99 16.95 -9.74
CA ALA A 95 -4.10 18.02 -10.72
C ALA A 95 -5.38 18.83 -10.45
N SER A 96 -5.35 20.09 -10.80
CA SER A 96 -6.50 21.00 -10.71
C SER A 96 -6.52 21.97 -11.88
N THR A 97 -7.70 22.50 -12.16
CA THR A 97 -7.90 23.52 -13.18
C THR A 97 -8.99 24.49 -12.77
N THR A 98 -8.81 25.76 -13.14
CA THR A 98 -9.81 26.82 -13.06
C THR A 98 -10.27 27.26 -14.45
N THR A 99 -9.70 26.67 -15.51
CA THR A 99 -10.04 27.01 -16.89
C THR A 99 -11.43 26.53 -17.24
N SER A 100 -12.32 27.43 -17.49
CA SER A 100 -13.73 27.15 -17.83
C SER A 100 -13.87 26.39 -19.15
N THR A 101 -14.76 25.39 -19.15
CA THR A 101 -15.17 24.67 -20.35
C THR A 101 -16.68 24.73 -20.48
N ASN A 102 -17.17 25.33 -21.57
CA ASN A 102 -18.60 25.37 -21.83
C ASN A 102 -19.05 24.13 -22.62
N ILE A 103 -20.04 23.42 -22.09
CA ILE A 103 -20.59 22.18 -22.64
C ILE A 103 -22.06 22.45 -23.00
N ALA A 104 -22.36 22.43 -24.30
CA ALA A 104 -23.71 22.66 -24.84
C ALA A 104 -24.22 21.42 -25.61
N THR A 105 -23.64 20.26 -25.41
CA THR A 105 -23.93 19.03 -26.13
C THR A 105 -24.23 17.87 -25.20
N THR A 106 -25.06 16.96 -25.67
CA THR A 106 -25.32 15.66 -24.98
C THR A 106 -24.23 14.63 -25.26
N SER A 107 -23.26 14.94 -26.12
CA SER A 107 -22.09 14.07 -26.35
C SER A 107 -20.98 14.39 -25.36
N LEU A 108 -20.20 13.34 -24.97
CA LEU A 108 -19.06 13.50 -24.07
C LEU A 108 -18.00 14.43 -24.67
N THR A 109 -17.80 15.56 -24.04
CA THR A 109 -16.81 16.59 -24.41
C THR A 109 -15.72 16.67 -23.36
N SER A 110 -14.46 16.73 -23.78
CA SER A 110 -13.34 16.84 -22.84
C SER A 110 -13.34 18.20 -22.14
N THR A 111 -13.17 18.17 -20.82
CA THR A 111 -12.84 19.35 -20.03
C THR A 111 -11.33 19.55 -20.00
N THR A 112 -10.86 20.62 -19.34
CA THR A 112 -9.42 20.87 -19.12
C THR A 112 -8.85 20.08 -17.94
N LEU A 113 -9.68 19.30 -17.19
CA LEU A 113 -9.25 18.54 -16.03
C LEU A 113 -8.69 17.19 -16.46
N THR A 114 -7.38 17.05 -16.33
CA THR A 114 -6.67 15.85 -16.70
C THR A 114 -5.49 15.59 -15.75
N ALA A 115 -5.14 14.32 -15.54
CA ALA A 115 -3.96 13.90 -14.78
C ALA A 115 -3.38 12.62 -15.36
N SER A 116 -2.05 12.46 -15.27
CA SER A 116 -1.35 11.27 -15.75
C SER A 116 -0.60 10.60 -14.60
N ILE A 117 -0.59 9.26 -14.60
CA ILE A 117 0.12 8.43 -13.63
C ILE A 117 0.84 7.30 -14.36
N THR A 118 2.01 6.93 -13.86
CA THR A 118 2.78 5.78 -14.37
C THR A 118 2.81 4.70 -13.29
N PRO A 119 1.99 3.64 -13.38
CA PRO A 119 1.96 2.60 -12.37
C PRO A 119 3.29 1.88 -12.24
N SER A 120 3.70 1.55 -11.03
CA SER A 120 4.94 0.83 -10.74
C SER A 120 4.85 -0.66 -11.05
N SER A 121 3.63 -1.21 -11.14
CA SER A 121 3.35 -2.59 -11.49
C SER A 121 2.12 -2.70 -12.38
N ALA A 122 2.13 -3.67 -13.30
CA ALA A 122 0.98 -4.01 -14.14
C ALA A 122 -0.20 -4.59 -13.32
N SER A 123 0.05 -5.08 -12.11
CA SER A 123 -0.99 -5.54 -11.19
C SER A 123 -1.58 -4.42 -10.31
N SER A 124 -0.96 -3.24 -10.27
CA SER A 124 -1.46 -2.09 -9.52
C SER A 124 -2.81 -1.62 -10.04
N LYS A 125 -3.63 -1.10 -9.12
CA LYS A 125 -4.88 -0.43 -9.44
C LYS A 125 -4.71 1.08 -9.28
N VAL A 126 -5.52 1.86 -9.99
CA VAL A 126 -5.55 3.32 -9.83
C VAL A 126 -6.94 3.72 -9.35
N LEU A 127 -7.01 4.24 -8.12
CA LEU A 127 -8.21 4.89 -7.61
C LEU A 127 -8.21 6.34 -8.10
N ILE A 128 -9.25 6.71 -8.81
CA ILE A 128 -9.47 8.03 -9.38
C ILE A 128 -10.58 8.70 -8.58
N ILE A 129 -10.33 9.90 -8.06
CA ILE A 129 -11.32 10.71 -7.37
C ILE A 129 -11.28 12.10 -8.02
N ALA A 130 -12.38 12.56 -8.56
CA ALA A 130 -12.47 13.91 -9.12
C ALA A 130 -13.68 14.66 -8.58
N ASN A 131 -13.47 15.95 -8.30
CA ASN A 131 -14.51 16.88 -7.92
C ASN A 131 -14.61 17.95 -9.01
N ASN A 132 -15.77 18.01 -9.65
CA ASN A 132 -16.00 18.88 -10.78
C ASN A 132 -16.91 20.04 -10.36
N ASN A 133 -16.38 21.25 -10.32
CA ASN A 133 -17.19 22.43 -10.12
C ASN A 133 -17.95 22.76 -11.42
N ILE A 134 -19.25 22.91 -11.34
CA ILE A 134 -20.11 23.24 -12.49
C ILE A 134 -21.03 24.41 -12.18
N TYR A 135 -21.39 25.09 -13.21
CA TYR A 135 -22.47 26.10 -13.21
C TYR A 135 -23.43 25.81 -14.34
N ASN A 136 -24.72 25.82 -14.04
CA ASN A 136 -25.79 25.71 -15.02
C ASN A 136 -26.55 27.05 -15.08
N ASP A 137 -26.67 27.60 -16.27
CA ASP A 137 -27.35 28.88 -16.50
C ASP A 137 -28.85 28.73 -16.86
N THR A 138 -29.33 27.49 -17.01
CA THR A 138 -30.69 27.18 -17.45
C THR A 138 -31.40 26.28 -16.43
N ALA A 139 -32.53 26.74 -15.90
CA ALA A 139 -33.36 25.97 -15.00
C ALA A 139 -33.88 24.66 -15.66
N GLY A 140 -34.06 23.61 -14.88
CA GLY A 140 -34.55 22.31 -15.34
C GLY A 140 -33.54 21.51 -16.17
N ARG A 141 -32.26 21.88 -16.16
CA ARG A 141 -31.19 21.22 -16.90
C ARG A 141 -30.09 20.76 -15.97
N GLY A 142 -29.32 19.79 -16.40
CA GLY A 142 -28.27 19.18 -15.62
C GLY A 142 -26.99 18.93 -16.41
N ALA A 143 -26.03 18.40 -15.73
CA ALA A 143 -24.76 17.95 -16.27
C ALA A 143 -24.39 16.56 -15.75
N ALA A 144 -23.63 15.83 -16.53
CA ALA A 144 -23.03 14.57 -16.11
C ALA A 144 -21.54 14.61 -16.40
N ALA A 145 -20.76 13.98 -15.51
CA ALA A 145 -19.33 13.80 -15.65
C ALA A 145 -18.97 12.35 -16.00
N ALA A 146 -17.86 12.20 -16.69
CA ALA A 146 -17.28 10.89 -17.01
C ALA A 146 -15.77 10.90 -16.77
N ILE A 147 -15.21 9.76 -16.38
CA ILE A 147 -13.77 9.52 -16.37
C ILE A 147 -13.44 8.70 -17.62
N THR A 148 -12.47 9.16 -18.38
CA THR A 148 -12.00 8.48 -19.59
C THR A 148 -10.49 8.30 -19.59
N THR A 149 -10.00 7.28 -20.31
CA THR A 149 -8.59 7.13 -20.66
C THR A 149 -8.51 6.90 -22.17
N GLY A 150 -7.85 7.82 -22.89
CA GLY A 150 -7.90 7.84 -24.35
C GLY A 150 -9.34 7.87 -24.88
N ALA A 151 -9.72 6.89 -25.71
CA ALA A 151 -11.07 6.75 -26.25
C ALA A 151 -12.02 5.97 -25.32
N THR A 152 -11.50 5.32 -24.26
CA THR A 152 -12.30 4.46 -23.38
C THR A 152 -12.96 5.27 -22.27
N THR A 153 -14.28 5.14 -22.13
CA THR A 153 -15.03 5.66 -20.98
C THR A 153 -15.02 4.60 -19.88
N LEU A 154 -14.43 4.94 -18.72
CA LEU A 154 -14.34 4.04 -17.57
C LEU A 154 -15.63 4.07 -16.74
N ILE A 155 -16.16 5.27 -16.53
CA ILE A 155 -17.44 5.52 -15.87
C ILE A 155 -18.05 6.79 -16.44
N HIS A 156 -19.36 6.77 -16.63
CA HIS A 156 -20.18 7.92 -17.00
C HIS A 156 -21.39 7.99 -16.08
N GLN A 157 -21.51 9.06 -15.35
CA GLN A 157 -22.65 9.28 -14.45
C GLN A 157 -23.86 9.76 -15.26
N THR A 158 -24.63 8.82 -15.80
CA THR A 158 -25.94 9.08 -16.39
C THR A 158 -26.98 8.18 -15.71
N ASP A 159 -28.17 8.67 -15.45
CA ASP A 159 -29.26 7.89 -14.86
C ASP A 159 -30.24 7.36 -15.90
N GLY A 160 -29.95 7.45 -17.17
CA GLY A 160 -30.79 6.94 -18.26
C GLY A 160 -32.16 7.63 -18.40
N ASN A 161 -32.51 8.54 -17.52
CA ASN A 161 -33.85 9.09 -17.38
C ASN A 161 -33.87 10.64 -17.42
N ASN A 162 -33.00 11.28 -18.20
CA ASN A 162 -32.77 12.74 -18.25
C ASN A 162 -32.12 13.33 -16.99
N GLY A 163 -31.79 12.54 -16.00
CA GLY A 163 -31.13 12.97 -14.81
C GLY A 163 -29.61 12.81 -14.93
N GLY A 164 -28.88 13.87 -15.13
CA GLY A 164 -27.49 13.91 -14.78
C GLY A 164 -27.32 13.86 -13.28
N THR A 165 -26.12 13.60 -12.83
CA THR A 165 -25.78 13.64 -11.40
C THR A 165 -26.06 15.00 -10.75
N PHE A 166 -26.36 15.98 -11.54
CA PHE A 166 -26.72 17.32 -11.10
C PHE A 166 -27.83 17.91 -11.99
N ASN A 167 -28.98 18.13 -11.41
CA ASN A 167 -30.12 18.79 -12.04
C ASN A 167 -30.60 19.93 -11.14
N LEU A 168 -30.72 21.14 -11.70
CA LEU A 168 -31.37 22.27 -11.04
C LEU A 168 -32.81 22.35 -11.53
N SER A 169 -33.74 21.90 -10.69
CA SER A 169 -35.17 21.87 -11.08
C SER A 169 -35.76 23.25 -11.35
N ASP A 170 -35.36 24.28 -10.60
CA ASP A 170 -36.09 25.57 -10.61
C ASP A 170 -35.21 26.81 -10.74
N SER A 171 -33.87 26.72 -10.75
CA SER A 171 -33.00 27.92 -10.80
C SER A 171 -31.64 27.65 -11.42
N ARG A 172 -30.94 28.72 -11.77
CA ARG A 172 -29.52 28.71 -12.11
C ARG A 172 -28.71 28.48 -10.85
N GLY A 173 -27.56 27.81 -10.96
CA GLY A 173 -26.70 27.61 -9.81
C GLY A 173 -25.42 26.85 -10.08
N SER A 174 -24.60 26.81 -9.04
CA SER A 174 -23.33 26.05 -9.02
C SER A 174 -23.45 24.85 -8.12
N ALA A 175 -22.75 23.79 -8.47
CA ALA A 175 -22.56 22.63 -7.63
C ALA A 175 -21.20 21.97 -7.88
N THR A 176 -20.83 21.06 -6.99
CA THR A 176 -19.70 20.17 -7.19
C THR A 176 -20.20 18.75 -7.46
N ILE A 177 -19.81 18.17 -8.57
CA ILE A 177 -20.10 16.76 -8.91
C ILE A 177 -18.88 15.92 -8.58
N PRO A 178 -18.94 15.08 -7.53
CA PRO A 178 -17.91 14.10 -7.28
C PRO A 178 -18.05 12.90 -8.22
N ILE A 179 -16.95 12.36 -8.72
CA ILE A 179 -16.92 11.11 -9.47
C ILE A 179 -15.70 10.31 -9.05
N GLN A 180 -15.86 8.99 -8.90
CA GLN A 180 -14.78 8.11 -8.50
C GLN A 180 -14.84 6.79 -9.25
N TYR A 181 -13.66 6.20 -9.47
CA TYR A 181 -13.54 4.90 -10.14
C TYR A 181 -12.24 4.21 -9.74
N LEU A 182 -12.29 2.89 -9.55
CA LEU A 182 -11.11 2.06 -9.34
C LEU A 182 -10.78 1.33 -10.64
N HIS A 183 -9.73 1.76 -11.32
CA HIS A 183 -9.27 1.20 -12.59
C HIS A 183 -8.17 0.18 -12.40
N SER A 184 -8.18 -0.90 -13.21
CA SER A 184 -7.09 -1.88 -13.33
C SER A 184 -6.44 -1.71 -14.70
N PRO A 185 -5.42 -0.87 -14.84
CA PRO A 185 -4.87 -0.48 -16.15
C PRO A 185 -4.02 -1.57 -16.82
N ALA A 186 -3.55 -2.55 -16.05
CA ALA A 186 -2.73 -3.67 -16.51
C ALA A 186 -1.46 -3.24 -17.30
N THR A 187 -0.84 -2.12 -16.95
CA THR A 187 0.35 -1.58 -17.62
C THR A 187 1.23 -0.80 -16.66
N THR A 188 2.52 -0.70 -16.99
CA THR A 188 3.50 0.19 -16.35
C THR A 188 3.82 1.42 -17.21
N SER A 189 3.12 1.61 -18.34
CA SER A 189 3.22 2.83 -19.15
C SER A 189 2.41 3.97 -18.54
N SER A 190 2.76 5.22 -18.87
CA SER A 190 1.99 6.39 -18.43
C SER A 190 0.57 6.36 -19.00
N ILE A 191 -0.40 6.60 -18.13
CA ILE A 191 -1.83 6.65 -18.47
C ILE A 191 -2.35 8.03 -18.09
N THR A 192 -3.08 8.65 -19.03
CA THR A 192 -3.76 9.92 -18.81
C THR A 192 -5.24 9.68 -18.60
N TYR A 193 -5.76 10.19 -17.50
CA TYR A 193 -7.19 10.26 -17.21
C TYR A 193 -7.71 11.66 -17.49
N THR A 194 -8.81 11.74 -18.22
CA THR A 194 -9.46 13.00 -18.57
C THR A 194 -10.90 12.99 -18.07
N ILE A 195 -11.30 14.07 -17.45
CA ILE A 195 -12.72 14.30 -17.15
C ILE A 195 -13.39 14.81 -18.41
N LYS A 196 -14.42 14.10 -18.84
CA LYS A 196 -15.35 14.55 -19.88
C LYS A 196 -16.70 14.85 -19.27
N ALA A 197 -17.46 15.65 -19.96
CA ALA A 197 -18.77 16.10 -19.49
C ALA A 197 -19.79 16.12 -20.60
N THR A 198 -21.07 16.02 -20.22
CA THR A 198 -22.22 16.24 -21.09
C THR A 198 -23.16 17.24 -20.45
N SER A 199 -23.89 17.98 -21.27
CA SER A 199 -25.06 18.73 -20.86
C SER A 199 -26.30 17.85 -21.03
N ILE A 200 -27.19 17.88 -20.07
CA ILE A 200 -28.46 17.20 -20.16
C ILE A 200 -29.48 18.13 -20.83
N GLY A 201 -30.05 17.63 -21.93
CA GLY A 201 -31.00 18.40 -22.76
C GLY A 201 -30.34 19.50 -23.59
N GLY A 202 -29.01 19.52 -23.75
CA GLY A 202 -28.30 20.43 -24.68
C GLY A 202 -28.22 21.91 -24.23
N ALA A 203 -28.52 22.20 -22.96
CA ALA A 203 -28.34 23.55 -22.41
C ALA A 203 -26.86 23.83 -22.09
N ASN A 204 -26.48 25.08 -22.00
CA ASN A 204 -25.13 25.48 -21.62
C ASN A 204 -24.85 25.15 -20.17
N VAL A 205 -23.81 24.33 -19.94
CA VAL A 205 -23.25 24.04 -18.64
C VAL A 205 -21.78 24.41 -18.66
N THR A 206 -21.32 25.17 -17.69
CA THR A 206 -19.91 25.54 -17.57
C THR A 206 -19.25 24.72 -16.51
N PHE A 207 -18.23 23.92 -16.89
CA PHE A 207 -17.32 23.27 -15.97
C PHE A 207 -16.19 24.23 -15.59
N GLN A 208 -15.78 24.23 -14.32
CA GLN A 208 -14.82 25.18 -13.74
C GLN A 208 -15.26 26.64 -13.89
N ASN A 209 -16.48 26.95 -13.44
CA ASN A 209 -16.99 28.32 -13.51
C ASN A 209 -16.29 29.24 -12.51
N GLY A 210 -15.79 30.35 -12.98
CA GLY A 210 -15.10 31.35 -12.19
C GLY A 210 -13.80 30.85 -11.60
N ASN A 211 -13.45 31.28 -10.38
CA ASN A 211 -12.23 30.91 -9.68
C ASN A 211 -12.38 29.62 -8.84
N SER A 212 -13.46 28.88 -9.00
CA SER A 212 -13.68 27.63 -8.27
C SER A 212 -12.99 26.48 -8.97
N PRO A 213 -11.90 25.93 -8.40
CA PRO A 213 -11.15 24.86 -9.06
C PRO A 213 -11.91 23.54 -9.05
N SER A 214 -11.81 22.80 -10.15
CA SER A 214 -12.03 21.36 -10.16
C SER A 214 -10.71 20.66 -9.94
N ASN A 215 -10.75 19.47 -9.36
CA ASN A 215 -9.55 18.70 -9.08
C ASN A 215 -9.72 17.20 -9.35
N ILE A 216 -8.59 16.53 -9.59
CA ILE A 216 -8.50 15.10 -9.76
C ILE A 216 -7.32 14.58 -8.94
N LEU A 217 -7.57 13.50 -8.20
CA LEU A 217 -6.56 12.74 -7.48
C LEU A 217 -6.49 11.33 -8.06
N LEU A 218 -5.27 10.86 -8.28
CA LEU A 218 -4.97 9.50 -8.70
C LEU A 218 -4.13 8.85 -7.59
N PHE A 219 -4.59 7.71 -7.09
CA PHE A 219 -3.87 6.91 -6.10
C PHE A 219 -3.48 5.58 -6.73
N GLU A 220 -2.20 5.29 -6.84
CA GLU A 220 -1.77 3.95 -7.16
C GLU A 220 -1.90 3.06 -5.93
N ILE A 221 -2.66 1.98 -6.07
CA ILE A 221 -2.87 0.96 -5.03
C ILE A 221 -2.09 -0.28 -5.45
N GLY A 222 -1.11 -0.68 -4.65
CA GLY A 222 -0.35 -1.91 -4.85
C GLY A 222 -1.25 -3.15 -4.74
N ALA A 223 -1.00 -4.12 -5.60
CA ALA A 223 -1.68 -5.43 -5.57
C ALA A 223 -1.08 -6.35 -4.52
#